data_65d177485c6b1f7cfdddfdd427750f3d
#
_entry.id   65d177485c6b1f7cfdddfdd427750f3d
#
_cell.length_a   1.000
_cell.length_b   1.000
_cell.length_c   1.000
_cell.angle_alpha   90.00
_cell.angle_beta   90.00
_cell.angle_gamma   90.00
#
_symmetry.space_group_name_H-M   'P 1'
#
loop_
_entity.id
_entity.type
_entity.pdbx_description
1 polymer ?
#
loop_
_entity_poly.entity_id
_entity_poly.type
_entity_poly.pdbx_seq_one_letter_code
_entity_poly.pdbx_strand_id
1 'polypeptide(L)'
;MIPKKIHYCWFGRKPLPAVALKCIASWRKYLPDYEIIEWNEDNLDVNAIQYTRQAYEAKKYAFVSDYVRFKILYEHGGLYFDTDVEVIRPMDEIIAAGAFMGIEKSLATTSGKGWIGVNAGLGLGAEPGLPIYRKILDFYDKRSFLHETSTVVTNVTQLLILEGLRNENDIQTVAGIRIYPAEYFCPMDSTTGITQTTAATVSIHHYSCSWINHNSLSYRLYALKKTLIKIFGAKLVMKAASIIKH
;
A
#
# COMPACT_ATOMS: atom_id res chain seq x y z
N MET A 1 23.19 -0.99 -0.52
CA MET A 1 22.55 -0.13 0.53
C MET A 1 21.39 0.64 -0.11
N ILE A 2 20.24 0.66 0.52
CA ILE A 2 19.05 1.39 0.02
C ILE A 2 19.36 2.89 -0.06
N PRO A 3 19.19 3.54 -1.24
CA PRO A 3 19.42 4.97 -1.40
C PRO A 3 18.53 5.82 -0.46
N LYS A 4 19.07 6.95 0.01
CA LYS A 4 18.33 7.88 0.89
C LYS A 4 17.33 8.74 0.09
N LYS A 5 16.38 8.09 -0.55
CA LYS A 5 15.29 8.69 -1.34
C LYS A 5 13.95 8.12 -0.88
N ILE A 6 12.94 8.97 -0.76
CA ILE A 6 11.54 8.58 -0.54
C ILE A 6 10.76 9.01 -1.77
N HIS A 7 10.12 8.06 -2.41
CA HIS A 7 9.29 8.28 -3.58
C HIS A 7 7.83 8.14 -3.21
N TYR A 8 6.98 8.97 -3.82
CA TYR A 8 5.53 8.80 -3.80
C TYR A 8 4.95 9.23 -5.15
N CYS A 9 3.76 8.74 -5.47
CA CYS A 9 3.03 9.08 -6.69
C CYS A 9 1.84 9.96 -6.36
N TRP A 10 1.62 11.03 -7.17
CA TRP A 10 0.42 11.84 -7.10
C TRP A 10 -0.02 12.28 -8.49
N PHE A 11 -0.99 11.56 -9.07
CA PHE A 11 -1.51 11.79 -10.41
C PHE A 11 -2.85 12.53 -10.38
N GLY A 12 -3.22 13.16 -11.53
CA GLY A 12 -4.49 13.84 -11.73
C GLY A 12 -4.45 15.33 -11.38
N ARG A 13 -3.27 15.91 -11.13
CA ARG A 13 -3.00 17.35 -10.97
C ARG A 13 -3.84 18.06 -9.90
N LYS A 14 -4.41 17.31 -8.96
CA LYS A 14 -5.12 17.89 -7.81
C LYS A 14 -4.15 18.21 -6.68
N PRO A 15 -4.45 19.21 -5.84
CA PRO A 15 -3.62 19.46 -4.66
C PRO A 15 -3.64 18.26 -3.71
N LEU A 16 -2.53 18.05 -3.00
CA LEU A 16 -2.42 17.03 -1.96
C LEU A 16 -3.43 17.29 -0.84
N PRO A 17 -4.20 16.28 -0.41
CA PRO A 17 -5.13 16.42 0.70
C PRO A 17 -4.38 16.53 2.04
N ALA A 18 -5.05 17.02 3.07
CA ALA A 18 -4.46 17.23 4.40
C ALA A 18 -3.81 15.96 4.98
N VAL A 19 -4.40 14.78 4.73
CA VAL A 19 -3.81 13.49 5.18
C VAL A 19 -2.47 13.24 4.52
N ALA A 20 -2.34 13.49 3.21
CA ALA A 20 -1.07 13.31 2.50
C ALA A 20 0.01 14.27 3.02
N LEU A 21 -0.35 15.54 3.22
CA LEU A 21 0.57 16.52 3.79
C LEU A 21 1.05 16.12 5.20
N LYS A 22 0.16 15.59 6.04
CA LYS A 22 0.50 15.05 7.37
C LYS A 22 1.48 13.87 7.25
N CYS A 23 1.22 12.92 6.35
CA CYS A 23 2.08 11.76 6.14
C CYS A 23 3.47 12.18 5.64
N ILE A 24 3.55 13.06 4.64
CA ILE A 24 4.82 13.60 4.13
C ILE A 24 5.59 14.35 5.22
N ALA A 25 4.90 15.10 6.09
CA ALA A 25 5.54 15.74 7.23
C ALA A 25 6.14 14.72 8.22
N SER A 26 5.48 13.58 8.41
CA SER A 26 6.01 12.50 9.24
C SER A 26 7.28 11.87 8.64
N TRP A 27 7.36 11.73 7.32
CA TRP A 27 8.57 11.23 6.65
C TRP A 27 9.76 12.18 6.88
N ARG A 28 9.56 13.50 6.73
CA ARG A 28 10.59 14.49 7.03
C ARG A 28 11.07 14.43 8.48
N LYS A 29 10.16 14.12 9.41
CA LYS A 29 10.47 14.03 10.84
C LYS A 29 11.33 12.81 11.17
N TYR A 30 10.98 11.63 10.65
CA TYR A 30 11.61 10.36 11.03
C TYR A 30 12.71 9.90 10.08
N LEU A 31 12.78 10.48 8.88
CA LEU A 31 13.77 10.20 7.84
C LEU A 31 14.35 11.55 7.30
N PRO A 32 14.93 12.39 8.18
CA PRO A 32 15.29 13.78 7.83
C PRO A 32 16.37 13.89 6.75
N ASP A 33 17.21 12.86 6.60
CA ASP A 33 18.31 12.82 5.62
C ASP A 33 17.86 12.32 4.22
N TYR A 34 16.55 12.03 4.04
CA TYR A 34 16.04 11.50 2.80
C TYR A 34 15.50 12.61 1.89
N GLU A 35 15.88 12.55 0.62
CA GLU A 35 15.26 13.35 -0.43
C GLU A 35 13.85 12.81 -0.70
N ILE A 36 12.81 13.68 -0.64
CA ILE A 36 11.43 13.30 -0.94
C ILE A 36 11.09 13.72 -2.36
N ILE A 37 10.72 12.75 -3.21
CA ILE A 37 10.48 12.94 -4.64
C ILE A 37 9.03 12.60 -4.97
N GLU A 38 8.29 13.57 -5.51
CA GLU A 38 6.97 13.37 -6.09
C GLU A 38 7.10 12.90 -7.54
N TRP A 39 6.34 11.87 -7.88
CA TRP A 39 6.17 11.39 -9.25
C TRP A 39 4.76 11.69 -9.74
N ASN A 40 4.68 12.38 -10.84
CA ASN A 40 3.44 12.83 -11.47
C ASN A 40 3.61 12.93 -13.00
N GLU A 41 2.66 13.52 -13.70
CA GLU A 41 2.63 13.66 -15.16
C GLU A 41 3.75 14.55 -15.73
N ASP A 42 4.45 15.29 -14.90
CA ASP A 42 5.51 16.21 -15.36
C ASP A 42 6.88 15.50 -15.44
N ASN A 43 7.06 14.41 -14.69
CA ASN A 43 8.32 13.68 -14.63
C ASN A 43 8.21 12.18 -14.90
N LEU A 44 7.00 11.69 -15.26
CA LEU A 44 6.76 10.29 -15.59
C LEU A 44 5.81 10.17 -16.80
N ASP A 45 6.21 9.36 -17.78
CA ASP A 45 5.34 9.01 -18.91
C ASP A 45 4.31 7.94 -18.49
N VAL A 46 3.08 8.36 -18.25
CA VAL A 46 1.97 7.47 -17.90
C VAL A 46 1.53 6.59 -19.09
N ASN A 47 1.97 6.89 -20.31
CA ASN A 47 1.65 6.15 -21.52
C ASN A 47 2.69 5.07 -21.86
N ALA A 48 3.76 4.93 -21.07
CA ALA A 48 4.87 4.02 -21.32
C ALA A 48 4.43 2.56 -21.54
N ILE A 49 3.35 2.12 -20.86
CA ILE A 49 2.74 0.80 -21.09
C ILE A 49 1.22 0.91 -21.20
N GLN A 50 0.59 -0.09 -21.82
CA GLN A 50 -0.86 -0.11 -22.02
C GLN A 50 -1.63 -0.04 -20.69
N TYR A 51 -1.18 -0.73 -19.66
CA TYR A 51 -1.82 -0.78 -18.35
C TYR A 51 -1.93 0.62 -17.71
N THR A 52 -0.82 1.34 -17.59
CA THR A 52 -0.81 2.68 -16.97
C THR A 52 -1.58 3.69 -17.77
N ARG A 53 -1.49 3.67 -19.11
CA ARG A 53 -2.26 4.54 -20.00
C ARG A 53 -3.76 4.36 -19.77
N GLN A 54 -4.27 3.13 -19.83
CA GLN A 54 -5.69 2.84 -19.65
C GLN A 54 -6.19 3.18 -18.24
N ALA A 55 -5.39 2.90 -17.21
CA ALA A 55 -5.71 3.28 -15.84
C ALA A 55 -5.79 4.81 -15.68
N TYR A 56 -4.86 5.53 -16.30
CA TYR A 56 -4.85 7.00 -16.27
C TYR A 56 -6.05 7.61 -17.01
N GLU A 57 -6.36 7.14 -18.22
CA GLU A 57 -7.54 7.56 -19.00
C GLU A 57 -8.85 7.32 -18.22
N ALA A 58 -8.93 6.19 -17.50
CA ALA A 58 -10.05 5.87 -16.61
C ALA A 58 -10.05 6.66 -15.29
N LYS A 59 -9.07 7.56 -15.06
CA LYS A 59 -8.87 8.32 -13.80
C LYS A 59 -8.71 7.43 -12.58
N LYS A 60 -8.14 6.23 -12.77
CA LYS A 60 -7.84 5.26 -11.72
C LYS A 60 -6.36 5.34 -11.32
N TYR A 61 -5.98 6.47 -10.78
CA TYR A 61 -4.57 6.84 -10.52
C TYR A 61 -3.83 5.91 -9.55
N ALA A 62 -4.53 5.28 -8.61
CA ALA A 62 -3.92 4.26 -7.75
C ALA A 62 -3.37 3.08 -8.56
N PHE A 63 -4.07 2.65 -9.62
CA PHE A 63 -3.59 1.58 -10.50
C PHE A 63 -2.39 2.01 -11.36
N VAL A 64 -2.28 3.29 -11.70
CA VAL A 64 -1.04 3.83 -12.29
C VAL A 64 0.12 3.66 -11.30
N SER A 65 -0.11 4.06 -10.04
CA SER A 65 0.90 3.94 -8.97
C SER A 65 1.30 2.48 -8.69
N ASP A 66 0.40 1.50 -8.91
CA ASP A 66 0.68 0.08 -8.69
C ASP A 66 1.82 -0.46 -9.54
N TYR A 67 1.97 0.04 -10.77
CA TYR A 67 3.11 -0.24 -11.64
C TYR A 67 4.31 0.67 -11.32
N VAL A 68 4.02 1.97 -11.22
CA VAL A 68 5.05 3.02 -11.17
C VAL A 68 5.95 2.87 -9.93
N ARG A 69 5.40 2.47 -8.77
CA ARG A 69 6.19 2.24 -7.54
C ARG A 69 7.30 1.20 -7.74
N PHE A 70 7.04 0.13 -8.48
CA PHE A 70 8.05 -0.89 -8.78
C PHE A 70 9.04 -0.43 -9.84
N LYS A 71 8.60 0.33 -10.85
CA LYS A 71 9.47 0.92 -11.86
C LYS A 71 10.49 1.87 -11.22
N ILE A 72 10.01 2.79 -10.39
CA ILE A 72 10.85 3.76 -9.69
C ILE A 72 11.89 3.05 -8.81
N LEU A 73 11.46 2.10 -7.97
CA LEU A 73 12.37 1.40 -7.09
C LEU A 73 13.33 0.47 -7.84
N TYR A 74 12.91 -0.10 -8.97
CA TYR A 74 13.80 -0.88 -9.83
C TYR A 74 14.89 -0.02 -10.45
N GLU A 75 14.56 1.19 -10.90
CA GLU A 75 15.50 2.10 -11.58
C GLU A 75 16.37 2.89 -10.59
N HIS A 76 15.79 3.36 -9.50
CA HIS A 76 16.43 4.33 -8.59
C HIS A 76 16.72 3.77 -7.19
N GLY A 77 16.09 2.68 -6.79
CA GLY A 77 16.10 2.22 -5.40
C GLY A 77 15.44 3.24 -4.47
N GLY A 78 15.65 3.10 -3.17
CA GLY A 78 15.08 3.99 -2.15
C GLY A 78 13.85 3.39 -1.45
N LEU A 79 13.05 4.26 -0.85
CA LEU A 79 11.79 3.94 -0.20
C LEU A 79 10.63 4.42 -1.06
N TYR A 80 9.52 3.71 -1.01
CA TYR A 80 8.25 4.17 -1.58
C TYR A 80 7.16 4.10 -0.52
N PHE A 81 6.38 5.16 -0.38
CA PHE A 81 5.20 5.21 0.47
C PHE A 81 3.99 5.69 -0.33
N ASP A 82 2.82 5.09 -0.10
CA ASP A 82 1.56 5.72 -0.51
C ASP A 82 1.33 6.99 0.32
N THR A 83 0.66 7.98 -0.25
CA THR A 83 0.48 9.31 0.35
C THR A 83 -0.33 9.32 1.66
N ASP A 84 -0.84 8.18 2.07
CA ASP A 84 -1.57 7.98 3.33
C ASP A 84 -0.85 7.03 4.30
N VAL A 85 0.46 6.84 4.12
CA VAL A 85 1.34 6.15 5.07
C VAL A 85 1.99 7.15 6.01
N GLU A 86 1.64 7.12 7.28
CA GLU A 86 2.25 7.91 8.34
C GLU A 86 3.38 7.13 9.01
N VAL A 87 4.61 7.61 8.95
CA VAL A 87 5.74 7.05 9.72
C VAL A 87 5.65 7.60 11.14
N ILE A 88 5.69 6.71 12.14
CA ILE A 88 5.53 7.08 13.57
C ILE A 88 6.75 6.78 14.43
N ARG A 89 7.75 6.08 13.87
CA ARG A 89 9.03 5.75 14.53
C ARG A 89 10.16 5.65 13.52
N PRO A 90 11.44 5.74 13.95
CA PRO A 90 12.59 5.46 13.11
C PRO A 90 12.51 4.10 12.44
N MET A 91 13.01 4.00 11.20
CA MET A 91 12.99 2.79 10.37
C MET A 91 14.40 2.24 10.10
N ASP A 92 15.42 2.73 10.80
CA ASP A 92 16.82 2.44 10.52
C ASP A 92 17.15 0.95 10.52
N GLU A 93 16.63 0.19 11.51
CA GLU A 93 16.84 -1.25 11.60
C GLU A 93 16.22 -2.02 10.41
N ILE A 94 15.03 -1.59 9.97
CA ILE A 94 14.33 -2.19 8.83
C ILE A 94 15.10 -1.90 7.54
N ILE A 95 15.51 -0.65 7.35
CA ILE A 95 16.25 -0.20 6.17
C ILE A 95 17.64 -0.85 6.10
N ALA A 96 18.34 -0.95 7.24
CA ALA A 96 19.64 -1.60 7.32
C ALA A 96 19.57 -3.12 7.01
N ALA A 97 18.40 -3.74 7.25
CA ALA A 97 18.19 -5.15 6.94
C ALA A 97 17.99 -5.45 5.44
N GLY A 98 17.97 -4.42 4.59
CA GLY A 98 17.84 -4.54 3.13
C GLY A 98 16.43 -4.37 2.60
N ALA A 99 16.15 -4.89 1.41
CA ALA A 99 14.85 -4.73 0.76
C ALA A 99 13.70 -5.28 1.61
N PHE A 100 12.58 -4.54 1.66
CA PHE A 100 11.45 -4.91 2.51
C PHE A 100 10.07 -4.58 1.91
N MET A 101 9.06 -5.30 2.38
CA MET A 101 7.62 -5.07 2.21
C MET A 101 6.87 -5.42 3.49
N GLY A 102 5.59 -5.05 3.59
CA GLY A 102 4.73 -5.36 4.72
C GLY A 102 3.53 -6.23 4.36
N ILE A 103 3.10 -7.04 5.31
CA ILE A 103 1.82 -7.77 5.27
C ILE A 103 0.71 -6.82 5.72
N GLU A 104 -0.41 -6.77 4.99
CA GLU A 104 -1.65 -6.22 5.53
C GLU A 104 -2.48 -7.32 6.21
N LYS A 105 -3.34 -6.91 7.14
CA LYS A 105 -4.27 -7.85 7.79
C LYS A 105 -5.13 -8.54 6.74
N SER A 106 -5.20 -9.87 6.87
CA SER A 106 -5.85 -10.81 5.98
C SER A 106 -7.05 -10.26 5.21
N LEU A 107 -6.98 -10.37 3.89
CA LEU A 107 -8.17 -10.37 3.05
C LEU A 107 -8.98 -11.60 3.41
N ALA A 108 -10.17 -11.40 4.03
CA ALA A 108 -11.12 -12.49 4.22
C ALA A 108 -11.46 -13.07 2.84
N THR A 109 -10.89 -14.22 2.52
CA THR A 109 -11.30 -14.95 1.34
C THR A 109 -12.68 -15.55 1.59
N THR A 110 -13.51 -15.59 0.54
CA THR A 110 -14.82 -16.25 0.53
C THR A 110 -14.77 -17.73 0.97
N SER A 111 -13.59 -18.32 1.13
CA SER A 111 -13.35 -19.71 1.56
C SER A 111 -13.03 -19.88 3.04
N GLY A 112 -13.06 -18.81 3.84
CA GLY A 112 -12.87 -18.89 5.31
C GLY A 112 -11.43 -19.14 5.79
N LYS A 113 -10.48 -19.42 4.92
CA LYS A 113 -9.04 -19.47 5.20
C LYS A 113 -8.39 -18.22 4.62
N GLY A 114 -8.26 -17.15 5.42
CA GLY A 114 -7.62 -15.93 5.01
C GLY A 114 -6.15 -16.19 4.65
N TRP A 115 -5.74 -15.74 3.44
CA TRP A 115 -4.33 -15.64 3.08
C TRP A 115 -3.79 -14.29 3.54
N ILE A 116 -2.51 -14.25 3.94
CA ILE A 116 -1.82 -12.97 4.12
C ILE A 116 -1.78 -12.24 2.78
N GLY A 117 -1.90 -10.91 2.82
CA GLY A 117 -1.71 -10.05 1.66
C GLY A 117 -0.42 -9.25 1.84
N VAL A 118 0.53 -9.34 0.90
CA VAL A 118 1.67 -8.42 0.88
C VAL A 118 1.24 -7.17 0.15
N ASN A 119 1.18 -6.04 0.86
CA ASN A 119 0.70 -4.79 0.33
C ASN A 119 1.84 -3.82 0.03
N ALA A 120 2.05 -3.57 -1.26
CA ALA A 120 3.05 -2.62 -1.76
C ALA A 120 2.74 -1.14 -1.44
N GLY A 121 1.56 -0.82 -0.91
CA GLY A 121 1.18 0.53 -0.48
C GLY A 121 1.60 0.89 0.93
N LEU A 122 1.92 -0.09 1.79
CA LEU A 122 2.27 0.12 3.20
C LEU A 122 3.65 0.74 3.41
N GLY A 123 4.53 0.59 2.43
CA GLY A 123 5.92 0.97 2.43
C GLY A 123 6.78 -0.13 1.82
N LEU A 124 7.66 0.27 0.94
CA LEU A 124 8.62 -0.55 0.24
C LEU A 124 10.00 0.06 0.41
N GLY A 125 11.03 -0.78 0.46
CA GLY A 125 12.41 -0.32 0.35
C GLY A 125 13.22 -1.30 -0.48
N ALA A 126 14.07 -0.78 -1.37
CA ALA A 126 14.95 -1.63 -2.17
C ALA A 126 16.20 -0.90 -2.65
N GLU A 127 17.25 -1.67 -2.96
CA GLU A 127 18.31 -1.24 -3.84
C GLU A 127 17.83 -1.30 -5.30
N PRO A 128 18.42 -0.51 -6.23
CA PRO A 128 18.05 -0.58 -7.63
C PRO A 128 18.32 -1.98 -8.22
N GLY A 129 17.56 -2.38 -9.24
CA GLY A 129 17.77 -3.61 -9.98
C GLY A 129 17.31 -4.89 -9.29
N LEU A 130 16.48 -4.80 -8.24
CA LEU A 130 15.99 -5.98 -7.51
C LEU A 130 15.22 -6.93 -8.45
N PRO A 131 15.66 -8.21 -8.65
CA PRO A 131 15.12 -9.08 -9.70
C PRO A 131 13.63 -9.35 -9.62
N ILE A 132 13.06 -9.45 -8.42
CA ILE A 132 11.62 -9.67 -8.25
C ILE A 132 10.80 -8.45 -8.74
N TYR A 133 11.33 -7.23 -8.63
CA TYR A 133 10.66 -6.05 -9.17
C TYR A 133 10.60 -6.10 -10.70
N ARG A 134 11.65 -6.63 -11.38
CA ARG A 134 11.58 -6.88 -12.83
C ARG A 134 10.46 -7.87 -13.17
N LYS A 135 10.32 -8.97 -12.43
CA LYS A 135 9.22 -9.93 -12.62
C LYS A 135 7.85 -9.30 -12.44
N ILE A 136 7.69 -8.42 -11.44
CA ILE A 136 6.45 -7.67 -11.22
C ILE A 136 6.17 -6.71 -12.39
N LEU A 137 7.17 -6.00 -12.88
CA LEU A 137 7.03 -5.12 -14.05
C LEU A 137 6.64 -5.91 -15.30
N ASP A 138 7.33 -7.05 -15.59
CA ASP A 138 7.01 -7.94 -16.71
C ASP A 138 5.58 -8.50 -16.65
N PHE A 139 5.05 -8.68 -15.45
CA PHE A 139 3.67 -9.08 -15.24
C PHE A 139 2.69 -7.97 -15.67
N TYR A 140 2.96 -6.70 -15.33
CA TYR A 140 2.12 -5.57 -15.72
C TYR A 140 2.29 -5.20 -17.20
N ASP A 141 3.49 -5.33 -17.77
CA ASP A 141 3.79 -5.05 -19.18
C ASP A 141 2.91 -5.86 -20.15
N LYS A 142 2.46 -7.06 -19.71
CA LYS A 142 1.61 -7.97 -20.47
C LYS A 142 0.12 -7.83 -20.20
N ARG A 143 -0.31 -6.87 -19.36
CA ARG A 143 -1.69 -6.73 -18.92
C ARG A 143 -2.40 -5.52 -19.51
N SER A 144 -3.72 -5.65 -19.60
CA SER A 144 -4.64 -4.55 -19.91
C SER A 144 -5.40 -4.20 -18.62
N PHE A 145 -5.42 -2.93 -18.27
CA PHE A 145 -6.21 -2.44 -17.13
C PHE A 145 -7.71 -2.62 -17.33
N LEU A 146 -8.21 -2.60 -18.58
CA LEU A 146 -9.66 -2.75 -18.88
C LEU A 146 -10.24 -4.09 -18.40
N HIS A 147 -9.41 -5.09 -18.20
CA HIS A 147 -9.79 -6.41 -17.70
C HIS A 147 -9.29 -6.68 -16.27
N GLU A 148 -8.83 -5.62 -15.58
CA GLU A 148 -8.27 -5.78 -14.24
C GLU A 148 -9.37 -5.93 -13.19
N THR A 149 -9.35 -7.06 -12.50
CA THR A 149 -10.26 -7.40 -11.40
C THR A 149 -9.53 -7.58 -10.07
N SER A 150 -8.18 -7.54 -10.11
CA SER A 150 -7.32 -7.76 -8.94
C SER A 150 -6.67 -6.44 -8.49
N THR A 151 -6.18 -6.43 -7.24
CA THR A 151 -5.42 -5.32 -6.68
C THR A 151 -3.92 -5.61 -6.70
N VAL A 152 -3.09 -4.59 -6.49
CA VAL A 152 -1.63 -4.77 -6.31
C VAL A 152 -1.33 -5.78 -5.20
N VAL A 153 -2.11 -5.81 -4.13
CA VAL A 153 -1.96 -6.77 -3.03
C VAL A 153 -2.11 -8.20 -3.54
N THR A 154 -3.18 -8.47 -4.29
CA THR A 154 -3.42 -9.80 -4.87
C THR A 154 -2.31 -10.20 -5.85
N ASN A 155 -1.95 -9.30 -6.76
CA ASN A 155 -0.97 -9.57 -7.82
C ASN A 155 0.42 -9.83 -7.24
N VAL A 156 0.89 -8.96 -6.34
CA VAL A 156 2.20 -9.09 -5.70
C VAL A 156 2.25 -10.32 -4.81
N THR A 157 1.20 -10.58 -4.02
CA THR A 157 1.14 -11.77 -3.16
C THR A 157 1.23 -13.06 -3.97
N GLN A 158 0.51 -13.16 -5.09
CA GLN A 158 0.57 -14.33 -5.97
C GLN A 158 1.97 -14.56 -6.54
N LEU A 159 2.66 -13.50 -6.99
CA LEU A 159 4.03 -13.60 -7.47
C LEU A 159 4.99 -14.04 -6.37
N LEU A 160 4.83 -13.51 -5.15
CA LEU A 160 5.66 -13.91 -4.02
C LEU A 160 5.38 -15.35 -3.54
N ILE A 161 4.14 -15.85 -3.65
CA ILE A 161 3.81 -17.27 -3.39
C ILE A 161 4.60 -18.19 -4.33
N LEU A 162 4.73 -17.82 -5.62
CA LEU A 162 5.54 -18.57 -6.58
C LEU A 162 7.04 -18.55 -6.23
N GLU A 163 7.48 -17.55 -5.47
CA GLU A 163 8.86 -17.44 -4.96
C GLU A 163 9.03 -18.01 -3.53
N GLY A 164 8.01 -18.69 -2.97
CA GLY A 164 8.09 -19.38 -1.69
C GLY A 164 7.52 -18.63 -0.48
N LEU A 165 6.71 -17.59 -0.68
CA LEU A 165 5.98 -16.94 0.43
C LEU A 165 5.05 -17.94 1.11
N ARG A 166 5.17 -18.06 2.45
CA ARG A 166 4.27 -18.89 3.27
C ARG A 166 3.09 -18.05 3.77
N ASN A 167 1.97 -18.72 4.06
CA ASN A 167 0.78 -18.09 4.62
C ASN A 167 0.90 -17.91 6.14
N GLU A 168 1.91 -17.18 6.57
CA GLU A 168 2.26 -16.96 7.97
C GLU A 168 2.53 -15.46 8.20
N ASN A 169 1.99 -14.93 9.31
CA ASN A 169 2.21 -13.52 9.68
C ASN A 169 3.46 -13.39 10.56
N ASP A 170 4.61 -13.78 10.00
CA ASP A 170 5.93 -13.69 10.62
C ASP A 170 6.93 -13.00 9.67
N ILE A 171 8.14 -12.75 10.15
CA ILE A 171 9.21 -12.23 9.28
C ILE A 171 9.69 -13.34 8.36
N GLN A 172 9.57 -13.12 7.05
CA GLN A 172 10.00 -14.06 6.02
C GLN A 172 10.96 -13.36 5.06
N THR A 173 11.90 -14.12 4.46
CA THR A 173 12.73 -13.62 3.36
C THR A 173 12.33 -14.36 2.09
N VAL A 174 11.84 -13.63 1.09
CA VAL A 174 11.34 -14.19 -0.17
C VAL A 174 11.90 -13.39 -1.32
N ALA A 175 12.55 -14.06 -2.26
CA ALA A 175 13.15 -13.43 -3.46
C ALA A 175 14.04 -12.20 -3.15
N GLY A 176 14.78 -12.24 -2.04
CA GLY A 176 15.66 -11.16 -1.59
C GLY A 176 14.93 -10.00 -0.86
N ILE A 177 13.63 -10.13 -0.62
CA ILE A 177 12.85 -9.15 0.16
C ILE A 177 12.52 -9.71 1.53
N ARG A 178 12.70 -8.91 2.58
CA ARG A 178 12.21 -9.21 3.92
C ARG A 178 10.74 -8.75 4.03
N ILE A 179 9.84 -9.70 4.23
CA ILE A 179 8.41 -9.46 4.41
C ILE A 179 8.15 -9.36 5.90
N TYR A 180 7.62 -8.22 6.35
CA TYR A 180 7.34 -7.97 7.77
C TYR A 180 5.87 -8.23 8.11
N PRO A 181 5.59 -8.74 9.33
CA PRO A 181 4.24 -8.90 9.86
C PRO A 181 3.41 -7.62 9.82
N ALA A 182 2.09 -7.78 9.80
CA ALA A 182 1.14 -6.66 9.69
C ALA A 182 1.31 -5.59 10.78
N GLU A 183 1.76 -5.97 11.99
CA GLU A 183 1.95 -5.02 13.09
C GLU A 183 3.02 -3.96 12.83
N TYR A 184 3.97 -4.21 11.91
CA TYR A 184 5.03 -3.27 11.58
C TYR A 184 4.52 -2.04 10.81
N PHE A 185 3.67 -2.27 9.79
CA PHE A 185 3.26 -1.24 8.83
C PHE A 185 1.75 -1.05 8.73
N CYS A 186 0.96 -2.03 9.17
CA CYS A 186 -0.49 -2.06 9.01
C CYS A 186 -1.23 -2.35 10.34
N PRO A 187 -1.03 -1.51 11.39
CA PRO A 187 -1.69 -1.72 12.68
C PRO A 187 -3.18 -1.37 12.63
N MET A 188 -3.64 -0.65 11.60
CA MET A 188 -5.03 -0.26 11.43
C MET A 188 -5.81 -1.36 10.71
N ASP A 189 -6.92 -1.78 11.31
CA ASP A 189 -7.91 -2.62 10.65
C ASP A 189 -8.73 -1.78 9.66
N SER A 190 -8.66 -2.09 8.37
CA SER A 190 -9.31 -1.32 7.32
C SER A 190 -10.84 -1.29 7.43
N THR A 191 -11.45 -2.34 8.00
CA THR A 191 -12.91 -2.48 8.14
C THR A 191 -13.47 -1.67 9.30
N THR A 192 -12.76 -1.67 10.43
CA THR A 192 -13.20 -1.00 11.67
C THR A 192 -12.58 0.38 11.85
N GLY A 193 -11.41 0.63 11.26
CA GLY A 193 -10.61 1.83 11.49
C GLY A 193 -9.93 1.87 12.87
N ILE A 194 -9.94 0.75 13.61
CA ILE A 194 -9.26 0.65 14.90
C ILE A 194 -7.78 0.42 14.65
N THR A 195 -6.94 1.23 15.29
CA THR A 195 -5.49 1.12 15.21
C THR A 195 -4.94 0.53 16.50
N GLN A 196 -4.15 -0.54 16.38
CA GLN A 196 -3.48 -1.20 17.50
C GLN A 196 -1.97 -1.23 17.24
N THR A 197 -1.26 -0.25 17.78
CA THR A 197 0.20 -0.19 17.66
C THR A 197 0.89 -1.05 18.72
N THR A 198 2.05 -1.62 18.34
CA THR A 198 2.96 -2.35 19.23
C THR A 198 4.32 -1.65 19.28
N ALA A 199 5.27 -2.19 20.02
CA ALA A 199 6.65 -1.69 20.00
C ALA A 199 7.29 -1.83 18.60
N ALA A 200 6.87 -2.82 17.82
CA ALA A 200 7.38 -3.06 16.46
C ALA A 200 6.77 -2.15 15.39
N THR A 201 5.66 -1.45 15.67
CA THR A 201 4.98 -0.61 14.68
C THR A 201 5.82 0.60 14.32
N VAL A 202 6.16 0.77 13.04
CA VAL A 202 6.94 1.91 12.52
C VAL A 202 6.11 2.86 11.65
N SER A 203 5.03 2.36 11.04
CA SER A 203 4.12 3.20 10.24
C SER A 203 2.66 2.78 10.37
N ILE A 204 1.76 3.66 9.94
CA ILE A 204 0.32 3.44 9.89
C ILE A 204 -0.18 3.78 8.49
N HIS A 205 -0.81 2.82 7.81
CA HIS A 205 -1.54 3.08 6.58
C HIS A 205 -2.97 3.47 6.90
N HIS A 206 -3.37 4.69 6.50
CA HIS A 206 -4.65 5.29 6.92
C HIS A 206 -5.86 4.83 6.09
N TYR A 207 -5.64 4.10 4.98
CA TYR A 207 -6.69 3.67 4.06
C TYR A 207 -7.60 4.84 3.67
N SER A 208 -6.99 5.95 3.20
CA SER A 208 -7.72 7.16 2.78
C SER A 208 -8.61 6.90 1.56
N CYS A 209 -8.34 5.81 0.83
CA CYS A 209 -9.13 5.37 -0.33
C CYS A 209 -9.32 6.51 -1.34
N SER A 210 -8.27 7.28 -1.63
CA SER A 210 -8.30 8.44 -2.55
C SER A 210 -8.81 8.09 -3.96
N TRP A 211 -8.74 6.81 -4.34
CA TRP A 211 -9.21 6.25 -5.60
C TRP A 211 -10.73 5.93 -5.64
N ILE A 212 -11.42 6.01 -4.49
CA ILE A 212 -12.87 5.79 -4.40
C ILE A 212 -13.59 7.15 -4.51
N ASN A 213 -14.72 7.16 -5.18
CA ASN A 213 -15.60 8.33 -5.18
C ASN A 213 -16.23 8.49 -3.79
N HIS A 214 -15.74 9.46 -3.02
CA HIS A 214 -16.22 9.76 -1.66
C HIS A 214 -17.68 10.21 -1.61
N ASN A 215 -18.25 10.66 -2.72
CA ASN A 215 -19.67 11.00 -2.84
C ASN A 215 -20.56 9.78 -3.10
N SER A 216 -20.00 8.61 -3.38
CA SER A 216 -20.78 7.39 -3.59
C SER A 216 -21.51 6.97 -2.31
N LEU A 217 -22.73 6.43 -2.47
CA LEU A 217 -23.51 5.92 -1.34
C LEU A 217 -22.74 4.84 -0.56
N SER A 218 -22.05 3.97 -1.26
CA SER A 218 -21.22 2.91 -0.64
C SER A 218 -20.12 3.47 0.24
N TYR A 219 -19.41 4.52 -0.22
CA TYR A 219 -18.38 5.17 0.61
C TYR A 219 -18.98 5.89 1.81
N ARG A 220 -20.11 6.60 1.64
CA ARG A 220 -20.80 7.28 2.73
C ARG A 220 -21.26 6.30 3.81
N LEU A 221 -21.80 5.14 3.41
CA LEU A 221 -22.18 4.07 4.34
C LEU A 221 -20.96 3.47 5.06
N TYR A 222 -19.86 3.27 4.33
CA TYR A 222 -18.60 2.81 4.92
C TYR A 222 -18.05 3.82 5.95
N ALA A 223 -18.05 5.11 5.63
CA ALA A 223 -17.61 6.17 6.55
C ALA A 223 -18.50 6.26 7.78
N LEU A 224 -19.84 6.17 7.60
CA LEU A 224 -20.81 6.14 8.69
C LEU A 224 -20.56 4.95 9.61
N LYS A 225 -20.36 3.75 9.04
CA LYS A 225 -20.04 2.54 9.81
C LYS A 225 -18.79 2.73 10.65
N LYS A 226 -17.71 3.29 10.10
CA LYS A 226 -16.48 3.60 10.87
C LYS A 226 -16.74 4.57 12.01
N THR A 227 -17.56 5.59 11.79
CA THR A 227 -17.94 6.55 12.83
C THR A 227 -18.74 5.87 13.96
N LEU A 228 -19.71 5.04 13.60
CA LEU A 228 -20.52 4.29 14.60
C LEU A 228 -19.63 3.33 15.40
N ILE A 229 -18.67 2.67 14.77
CA ILE A 229 -17.70 1.79 15.45
C ILE A 229 -16.86 2.57 16.48
N LYS A 230 -16.44 3.79 16.17
CA LYS A 230 -15.70 4.66 17.11
C LYS A 230 -16.55 5.07 18.31
N ILE A 231 -17.85 5.27 18.14
CA ILE A 231 -18.76 5.72 19.20
C ILE A 231 -19.25 4.54 20.06
N PHE A 232 -19.69 3.46 19.42
CA PHE A 232 -20.41 2.35 20.07
C PHE A 232 -19.58 1.04 20.18
N GLY A 233 -18.37 1.02 19.62
CA GLY A 233 -17.52 -0.15 19.58
C GLY A 233 -17.86 -1.13 18.45
N ALA A 234 -16.82 -1.82 17.94
CA ALA A 234 -16.93 -2.71 16.77
C ALA A 234 -17.94 -3.85 16.99
N LYS A 235 -17.92 -4.48 18.18
CA LYS A 235 -18.77 -5.65 18.49
C LYS A 235 -20.27 -5.33 18.36
N LEU A 236 -20.70 -4.18 18.87
CA LEU A 236 -22.11 -3.76 18.83
C LEU A 236 -22.56 -3.42 17.40
N VAL A 237 -21.77 -2.62 16.69
CA VAL A 237 -22.08 -2.18 15.32
C VAL A 237 -22.08 -3.36 14.33
N MET A 238 -21.14 -4.30 14.45
CA MET A 238 -21.11 -5.49 13.60
C MET A 238 -22.28 -6.41 13.84
N LYS A 239 -22.71 -6.58 15.10
CA LYS A 239 -23.91 -7.36 15.46
C LYS A 239 -25.18 -6.72 14.89
N ALA A 240 -25.33 -5.40 15.01
CA ALA A 240 -26.48 -4.69 14.42
C ALA A 240 -26.51 -4.80 12.88
N ALA A 241 -25.35 -4.67 12.21
CA ALA A 241 -25.25 -4.81 10.76
C ALA A 241 -25.55 -6.23 10.24
N SER A 242 -25.32 -7.27 11.04
CA SER A 242 -25.69 -8.66 10.68
C SER A 242 -27.21 -8.90 10.73
N ILE A 243 -27.92 -8.22 11.62
CA ILE A 243 -29.38 -8.34 11.75
C ILE A 243 -30.12 -7.67 10.58
N ILE A 244 -29.57 -6.58 10.03
CA ILE A 244 -30.19 -5.83 8.91
C ILE A 244 -30.00 -6.53 7.55
N LYS A 245 -29.07 -7.51 7.46
CA LYS A 245 -28.82 -8.27 6.22
C LYS A 245 -29.73 -9.51 6.04
N HIS A 246 -30.56 -9.80 6.99
CA HIS A 246 -31.63 -10.80 6.95
C HIS A 246 -33.00 -10.12 6.89
#